data_8d9d0ee391a50b06fdac6f5dfe6c551a
#
_entry.id   8d9d0ee391a50b06fdac6f5dfe6c551a
#
_cell.length_a   1.000
_cell.length_b   1.000
_cell.length_c   1.000
_cell.angle_alpha   90.00
_cell.angle_beta   90.00
_cell.angle_gamma   90.00
#
_symmetry.space_group_name_H-M   'P 1'
#
loop_
_entity.id
_entity.type
_entity.pdbx_description
1 polymer ?
#
loop_
_entity_poly.entity_id
_entity_poly.type
_entity_poly.pdbx_seq_one_letter_code
_entity_poly.pdbx_strand_id
1 'polypeptide(L)'
;MGNPAITAYSVSNGSELWRVECMSGEVGSSPCASNGIIFGASEYATCIAINAATGEKLWEAGDCLPECSSPVATKDMLYVATSYGAVCAYNAKDGTVVKQHELSTPFYSSPVIADGKIWLFSNSGKCYVFSTGKDFKLITSFETGEKTFATPAFTDGMMVVRTDKSLYVVKKKS
;
A
#
# COMPACT_ATOMS: atom_id res chain seq x y z
N MET A 1 -2.63 -11.20 7.94
CA MET A 1 -3.98 -10.80 7.50
C MET A 1 -4.49 -11.84 6.54
N GLY A 2 -5.74 -12.19 6.65
CA GLY A 2 -6.45 -13.16 5.82
C GLY A 2 -7.91 -13.19 6.22
N ASN A 3 -8.74 -13.93 5.50
CA ASN A 3 -10.15 -14.10 5.84
C ASN A 3 -10.28 -15.05 7.07
N PRO A 4 -11.01 -14.68 8.15
CA PRO A 4 -11.80 -13.45 8.30
C PRO A 4 -11.10 -12.33 9.08
N ALA A 5 -9.79 -12.40 9.40
CA ALA A 5 -9.22 -11.52 10.41
C ALA A 5 -7.81 -11.00 10.13
N ILE A 6 -7.47 -9.92 10.82
CA ILE A 6 -6.09 -9.53 11.12
C ILE A 6 -5.77 -10.04 12.51
N THR A 7 -4.69 -10.82 12.64
CA THR A 7 -4.29 -11.44 13.91
C THR A 7 -2.84 -11.09 14.22
N ALA A 8 -2.57 -10.73 15.47
CA ALA A 8 -1.23 -10.52 15.98
C ALA A 8 -0.78 -11.72 16.82
N TYR A 9 0.48 -12.08 16.66
CA TYR A 9 1.11 -13.19 17.39
C TYR A 9 2.38 -12.71 18.09
N SER A 10 2.64 -13.28 19.26
CA SER A 10 3.91 -13.07 19.94
C SER A 10 5.04 -13.72 19.15
N VAL A 11 6.10 -12.95 18.85
CA VAL A 11 7.30 -13.47 18.16
C VAL A 11 8.10 -14.43 19.05
N SER A 12 7.94 -14.38 20.38
CA SER A 12 8.71 -15.21 21.32
C SER A 12 8.19 -16.64 21.43
N ASN A 13 6.87 -16.84 21.27
CA ASN A 13 6.25 -18.15 21.52
C ASN A 13 5.10 -18.50 20.56
N GLY A 14 4.75 -17.61 19.62
CA GLY A 14 3.68 -17.84 18.66
C GLY A 14 2.26 -17.74 19.22
N SER A 15 2.07 -17.33 20.47
CA SER A 15 0.73 -17.19 21.05
C SER A 15 -0.01 -16.02 20.41
N GLU A 16 -1.32 -16.17 20.21
CA GLU A 16 -2.18 -15.07 19.75
C GLU A 16 -2.26 -14.00 20.83
N LEU A 17 -1.99 -12.75 20.42
CA LEU A 17 -2.10 -11.58 21.28
C LEU A 17 -3.46 -10.93 21.16
N TRP A 18 -3.95 -10.77 19.93
CA TRP A 18 -5.28 -10.27 19.62
C TRP A 18 -5.70 -10.67 18.21
N ARG A 19 -7.00 -10.63 17.98
CA ARG A 19 -7.64 -10.95 16.70
C ARG A 19 -8.79 -9.98 16.44
N VAL A 20 -8.85 -9.42 15.23
CA VAL A 20 -9.92 -8.52 14.78
C VAL A 20 -10.53 -9.09 13.51
N GLU A 21 -11.78 -9.50 13.59
CA GLU A 21 -12.55 -9.97 12.43
C GLU A 21 -13.03 -8.78 11.62
N CYS A 22 -12.39 -8.57 10.47
CA CYS A 22 -12.58 -7.38 9.63
C CYS A 22 -12.32 -7.65 8.14
N MET A 23 -12.04 -8.90 7.79
CA MET A 23 -11.74 -9.30 6.42
C MET A 23 -12.74 -10.31 5.90
N SER A 24 -13.01 -10.26 4.60
CA SER A 24 -13.91 -11.20 3.92
C SER A 24 -13.44 -11.45 2.49
N GLY A 25 -13.95 -12.50 1.86
CA GLY A 25 -13.60 -12.85 0.49
C GLY A 25 -12.13 -13.24 0.31
N GLU A 26 -11.59 -12.93 -0.85
CA GLU A 26 -10.19 -13.14 -1.17
C GLU A 26 -9.35 -11.95 -0.65
N VAL A 27 -8.39 -12.23 0.20
CA VAL A 27 -7.51 -11.21 0.80
C VAL A 27 -6.12 -11.32 0.18
N GLY A 28 -5.89 -10.57 -0.90
CA GLY A 28 -4.63 -10.58 -1.64
C GLY A 28 -3.57 -9.62 -1.09
N SER A 29 -3.98 -8.60 -0.33
CA SER A 29 -3.08 -7.59 0.23
C SER A 29 -2.48 -8.01 1.58
N SER A 30 -1.32 -7.46 1.91
CA SER A 30 -0.69 -7.58 3.23
C SER A 30 -0.96 -6.33 4.07
N PRO A 31 -1.04 -6.44 5.42
CA PRO A 31 -1.13 -5.27 6.27
C PRO A 31 0.18 -4.50 6.29
N CYS A 32 0.11 -3.21 6.59
CA CYS A 32 1.28 -2.41 6.90
C CYS A 32 1.19 -1.81 8.30
N ALA A 33 2.31 -1.32 8.81
CA ALA A 33 2.37 -0.73 10.15
C ALA A 33 3.11 0.61 10.14
N SER A 34 2.60 1.57 10.90
CA SER A 34 3.29 2.83 11.17
C SER A 34 2.81 3.42 12.49
N ASN A 35 3.74 3.96 13.27
CA ASN A 35 3.47 4.72 14.51
C ASN A 35 2.50 4.00 15.49
N GLY A 36 2.67 2.69 15.69
CA GLY A 36 1.82 1.90 16.60
C GLY A 36 0.44 1.55 16.07
N ILE A 37 0.19 1.77 14.78
CA ILE A 37 -1.06 1.44 14.09
C ILE A 37 -0.77 0.38 13.04
N ILE A 38 -1.60 -0.65 12.97
CA ILE A 38 -1.68 -1.63 11.89
C ILE A 38 -2.80 -1.20 10.94
N PHE A 39 -2.50 -1.16 9.65
CA PHE A 39 -3.48 -0.88 8.61
C PHE A 39 -3.68 -2.12 7.74
N GLY A 40 -4.93 -2.44 7.46
CA GLY A 40 -5.34 -3.44 6.48
C GLY A 40 -6.34 -2.88 5.50
N ALA A 41 -6.31 -3.35 4.26
CA ALA A 41 -7.29 -2.97 3.25
C ALA A 41 -7.54 -4.13 2.30
N SER A 42 -8.80 -4.40 1.93
CA SER A 42 -9.17 -5.45 0.99
C SER A 42 -10.48 -5.10 0.28
N GLU A 43 -10.58 -5.38 -1.02
CA GLU A 43 -11.71 -5.03 -1.88
C GLU A 43 -13.06 -5.55 -1.37
N TYR A 44 -13.09 -6.78 -0.85
CA TYR A 44 -14.33 -7.41 -0.38
C TYR A 44 -14.59 -7.22 1.13
N ALA A 45 -13.88 -6.29 1.75
CA ALA A 45 -13.97 -6.04 3.18
C ALA A 45 -13.96 -4.53 3.46
N THR A 46 -12.86 -4.03 3.97
CA THR A 46 -12.73 -2.66 4.45
C THR A 46 -11.27 -2.19 4.39
N CYS A 47 -11.08 -0.87 4.51
CA CYS A 47 -9.82 -0.27 4.93
C CYS A 47 -9.92 0.03 6.43
N ILE A 48 -9.01 -0.49 7.25
CA ILE A 48 -9.11 -0.46 8.71
C ILE A 48 -7.78 -0.06 9.35
N ALA A 49 -7.87 0.67 10.46
CA ALA A 49 -6.75 0.91 11.36
C ALA A 49 -7.01 0.29 12.73
N ILE A 50 -5.99 -0.39 13.25
CA ILE A 50 -6.03 -1.13 14.51
C ILE A 50 -4.85 -0.70 15.37
N ASN A 51 -5.09 -0.47 16.65
CA ASN A 51 -4.01 -0.24 17.61
C ASN A 51 -3.13 -1.52 17.70
N ALA A 52 -1.86 -1.40 17.38
CA ALA A 52 -0.96 -2.53 17.28
C ALA A 52 -0.75 -3.27 18.62
N ALA A 53 -0.87 -2.57 19.75
CA ALA A 53 -0.66 -3.14 21.08
C ALA A 53 -1.91 -3.84 21.62
N THR A 54 -3.11 -3.31 21.33
CA THR A 54 -4.35 -3.76 21.99
C THR A 54 -5.30 -4.52 21.07
N GLY A 55 -5.16 -4.41 19.74
CA GLY A 55 -6.14 -4.92 18.78
C GLY A 55 -7.42 -4.07 18.68
N GLU A 56 -7.47 -2.91 19.33
CA GLU A 56 -8.62 -2.01 19.26
C GLU A 56 -8.75 -1.40 17.87
N LYS A 57 -9.95 -1.47 17.29
CA LYS A 57 -10.26 -0.79 16.04
C LYS A 57 -10.31 0.73 16.26
N LEU A 58 -9.46 1.47 15.55
CA LEU A 58 -9.38 2.92 15.63
C LEU A 58 -10.35 3.59 14.65
N TRP A 59 -10.40 3.10 13.41
CA TRP A 59 -11.33 3.55 12.38
C TRP A 59 -11.47 2.50 11.27
N GLU A 60 -12.49 2.70 10.43
CA GLU A 60 -12.84 1.86 9.29
C GLU A 60 -13.39 2.74 8.16
N ALA A 61 -13.04 2.43 6.91
CA ALA A 61 -13.47 3.15 5.71
C ALA A 61 -13.76 2.19 4.56
N GLY A 62 -14.73 2.54 3.72
CA GLY A 62 -15.17 1.72 2.59
C GLY A 62 -14.67 2.19 1.22
N ASP A 63 -13.92 3.29 1.17
CA ASP A 63 -13.43 3.87 -0.08
C ASP A 63 -12.08 3.25 -0.49
N CYS A 64 -11.74 3.30 -1.80
CA CYS A 64 -10.42 2.91 -2.32
C CYS A 64 -9.90 1.56 -1.81
N LEU A 65 -10.69 0.51 -1.94
CA LEU A 65 -10.30 -0.83 -1.49
C LEU A 65 -9.47 -1.55 -2.55
N PRO A 66 -8.28 -2.09 -2.20
CA PRO A 66 -7.41 -2.78 -3.14
C PRO A 66 -7.79 -4.24 -3.30
N GLU A 67 -7.62 -4.80 -4.50
CA GLU A 67 -7.75 -6.24 -4.75
C GLU A 67 -6.55 -7.01 -4.18
N CYS A 68 -5.33 -6.63 -4.58
CA CYS A 68 -4.10 -7.31 -4.14
C CYS A 68 -2.94 -6.37 -3.78
N SER A 69 -3.02 -5.07 -4.15
CA SER A 69 -2.01 -4.08 -3.79
C SER A 69 -2.02 -3.85 -2.27
N SER A 70 -0.88 -4.04 -1.61
CA SER A 70 -0.75 -3.81 -0.18
C SER A 70 -0.63 -2.31 0.11
N PRO A 71 -1.28 -1.77 1.14
CA PRO A 71 -1.14 -0.38 1.52
C PRO A 71 0.27 -0.07 2.05
N VAL A 72 0.66 1.21 2.06
CA VAL A 72 1.87 1.68 2.71
C VAL A 72 1.58 2.93 3.53
N ALA A 73 2.21 3.08 4.69
CA ALA A 73 1.92 4.16 5.61
C ALA A 73 3.16 4.96 6.02
N THR A 74 2.97 6.27 6.20
CA THR A 74 3.82 7.14 7.01
C THR A 74 3.19 7.33 8.39
N LYS A 75 3.83 8.12 9.25
CA LYS A 75 3.26 8.47 10.55
C LYS A 75 1.85 9.08 10.45
N ASP A 76 1.61 9.90 9.44
CA ASP A 76 0.40 10.72 9.33
C ASP A 76 -0.55 10.29 8.20
N MET A 77 -0.10 9.46 7.27
CA MET A 77 -0.87 9.12 6.06
C MET A 77 -0.79 7.63 5.74
N LEU A 78 -1.88 7.08 5.23
CA LEU A 78 -1.97 5.77 4.60
C LEU A 78 -2.22 5.95 3.11
N TYR A 79 -1.54 5.17 2.26
CA TYR A 79 -1.67 5.21 0.80
C TYR A 79 -2.11 3.84 0.28
N VAL A 80 -3.15 3.86 -0.54
CA VAL A 80 -3.77 2.66 -1.12
C VAL A 80 -3.90 2.84 -2.62
N ALA A 81 -3.59 1.80 -3.39
CA ALA A 81 -3.77 1.76 -4.84
C ALA A 81 -4.72 0.61 -5.20
N THR A 82 -5.63 0.83 -6.16
CA THR A 82 -6.72 -0.08 -6.49
C THR A 82 -6.58 -0.71 -7.87
N SER A 83 -7.24 -1.84 -8.09
CA SER A 83 -7.32 -2.51 -9.39
C SER A 83 -8.15 -1.74 -10.43
N TYR A 84 -8.96 -0.78 -10.01
CA TYR A 84 -9.74 0.09 -10.90
C TYR A 84 -9.11 1.46 -11.18
N GLY A 85 -7.90 1.73 -10.67
CA GLY A 85 -7.10 2.90 -11.04
C GLY A 85 -7.18 4.09 -10.09
N ALA A 86 -7.85 3.97 -8.95
CA ALA A 86 -7.80 4.98 -7.91
C ALA A 86 -6.55 4.80 -7.03
N VAL A 87 -5.93 5.92 -6.66
CA VAL A 87 -4.85 5.97 -5.66
C VAL A 87 -5.21 6.98 -4.61
N CYS A 88 -5.38 6.53 -3.37
CA CYS A 88 -5.92 7.32 -2.27
C CYS A 88 -4.89 7.53 -1.17
N ALA A 89 -4.91 8.73 -0.59
CA ALA A 89 -4.22 9.09 0.63
C ALA A 89 -5.24 9.33 1.74
N TYR A 90 -5.19 8.53 2.79
CA TYR A 90 -6.01 8.67 3.98
C TYR A 90 -5.22 9.35 5.10
N ASN A 91 -5.90 10.11 5.93
CA ASN A 91 -5.37 10.51 7.22
C ASN A 91 -5.24 9.25 8.11
N ALA A 92 -4.04 8.94 8.56
CA ALA A 92 -3.76 7.74 9.34
C ALA A 92 -4.49 7.71 10.71
N LYS A 93 -4.87 8.88 11.24
CA LYS A 93 -5.49 9.02 12.56
C LYS A 93 -7.00 8.71 12.55
N ASP A 94 -7.71 9.10 11.50
CA ASP A 94 -9.18 9.09 11.49
C ASP A 94 -9.80 8.44 10.24
N GLY A 95 -8.99 7.99 9.26
CA GLY A 95 -9.45 7.30 8.06
C GLY A 95 -10.13 8.21 7.03
N THR A 96 -10.09 9.54 7.19
CA THR A 96 -10.64 10.45 6.18
C THR A 96 -9.78 10.45 4.92
N VAL A 97 -10.42 10.39 3.73
CA VAL A 97 -9.72 10.54 2.45
C VAL A 97 -9.29 12.00 2.29
N VAL A 98 -7.98 12.23 2.31
CA VAL A 98 -7.38 13.55 2.15
C VAL A 98 -7.24 13.92 0.68
N LYS A 99 -6.88 12.94 -0.14
CA LYS A 99 -6.65 13.11 -1.57
C LYS A 99 -6.84 11.82 -2.32
N GLN A 100 -7.40 11.91 -3.54
CA GLN A 100 -7.55 10.80 -4.47
C GLN A 100 -7.09 11.21 -5.86
N HIS A 101 -6.43 10.31 -6.57
CA HIS A 101 -6.09 10.42 -7.98
C HIS A 101 -6.76 9.29 -8.75
N GLU A 102 -7.43 9.63 -9.86
CA GLU A 102 -7.98 8.69 -10.83
C GLU A 102 -7.02 8.59 -12.01
N LEU A 103 -6.36 7.43 -12.15
CA LEU A 103 -5.30 7.23 -13.16
C LEU A 103 -5.73 6.33 -14.30
N SER A 104 -6.95 5.82 -14.28
CA SER A 104 -7.57 5.00 -15.34
C SER A 104 -6.71 3.78 -15.76
N THR A 105 -5.93 3.24 -14.83
CA THR A 105 -5.06 2.08 -15.04
C THR A 105 -4.99 1.23 -13.78
N PRO A 106 -5.11 -0.10 -13.87
CA PRO A 106 -5.09 -0.97 -12.71
C PRO A 106 -3.72 -1.03 -12.04
N PHE A 107 -3.72 -1.23 -10.72
CA PHE A 107 -2.54 -1.41 -9.88
C PHE A 107 -2.63 -2.73 -9.12
N TYR A 108 -1.72 -3.66 -9.45
CA TYR A 108 -1.50 -4.90 -8.70
C TYR A 108 -0.20 -4.85 -7.92
N SER A 109 0.77 -4.04 -8.38
CA SER A 109 1.96 -3.74 -7.56
C SER A 109 1.56 -2.90 -6.35
N SER A 110 2.28 -3.06 -5.26
CA SER A 110 2.11 -2.25 -4.07
C SER A 110 2.90 -0.94 -4.18
N PRO A 111 2.40 0.18 -3.64
CA PRO A 111 3.20 1.39 -3.50
C PRO A 111 4.39 1.16 -2.56
N VAL A 112 5.49 1.84 -2.81
CA VAL A 112 6.69 1.81 -1.97
C VAL A 112 7.09 3.23 -1.61
N ILE A 113 7.41 3.46 -0.33
CA ILE A 113 8.00 4.73 0.12
C ILE A 113 9.52 4.62 0.05
N ALA A 114 10.12 5.42 -0.82
CA ALA A 114 11.57 5.52 -0.95
C ALA A 114 11.97 6.98 -1.23
N ASP A 115 13.03 7.45 -0.59
CA ASP A 115 13.54 8.84 -0.71
C ASP A 115 12.43 9.90 -0.51
N GLY A 116 11.57 9.71 0.50
CA GLY A 116 10.46 10.61 0.84
C GLY A 116 9.36 10.72 -0.22
N LYS A 117 9.30 9.78 -1.16
CA LYS A 117 8.33 9.71 -2.25
C LYS A 117 7.63 8.36 -2.28
N ILE A 118 6.47 8.32 -2.89
CA ILE A 118 5.71 7.10 -3.14
C ILE A 118 5.91 6.73 -4.61
N TRP A 119 6.38 5.51 -4.82
CA TRP A 119 6.62 4.91 -6.13
C TRP A 119 5.60 3.81 -6.36
N LEU A 120 4.89 3.86 -7.49
CA LEU A 120 3.82 2.93 -7.81
C LEU A 120 3.83 2.59 -9.30
N PHE A 121 3.86 1.32 -9.64
CA PHE A 121 3.77 0.85 -11.02
C PHE A 121 2.35 0.39 -11.34
N SER A 122 1.81 0.85 -12.46
CA SER A 122 0.59 0.30 -13.02
C SER A 122 0.87 -1.02 -13.77
N ASN A 123 -0.18 -1.78 -14.04
CA ASN A 123 -0.07 -3.03 -14.79
C ASN A 123 0.46 -2.82 -16.23
N SER A 124 0.34 -1.62 -16.80
CA SER A 124 0.95 -1.28 -18.10
C SER A 124 2.46 -1.03 -18.04
N GLY A 125 3.06 -0.97 -16.86
CA GLY A 125 4.48 -0.67 -16.66
C GLY A 125 4.80 0.82 -16.54
N LYS A 126 3.78 1.65 -16.35
CA LYS A 126 3.98 3.07 -16.05
C LYS A 126 4.20 3.26 -14.56
N CYS A 127 5.32 3.89 -14.22
CA CYS A 127 5.63 4.32 -12.85
C CYS A 127 5.05 5.71 -12.60
N TYR A 128 4.35 5.86 -11.48
CA TYR A 128 3.92 7.14 -10.95
C TYR A 128 4.68 7.43 -9.66
N VAL A 129 5.16 8.66 -9.52
CA VAL A 129 5.90 9.11 -8.34
C VAL A 129 5.15 10.25 -7.70
N PHE A 130 4.71 10.06 -6.46
CA PHE A 130 3.97 11.06 -5.69
C PHE A 130 4.80 11.58 -4.52
N SER A 131 4.47 12.79 -4.05
CA SER A 131 4.94 13.28 -2.77
C SER A 131 4.26 12.53 -1.63
N THR A 132 4.96 12.36 -0.52
CA THR A 132 4.33 11.97 0.76
C THR A 132 3.58 13.16 1.39
N GLY A 133 2.75 12.89 2.41
CA GLY A 133 2.02 13.90 3.17
C GLY A 133 0.67 14.29 2.53
N LYS A 134 0.04 15.31 3.10
CA LYS A 134 -1.34 15.72 2.79
C LYS A 134 -1.52 16.22 1.35
N ASP A 135 -0.48 16.80 0.76
CA ASP A 135 -0.53 17.31 -0.61
C ASP A 135 -0.68 16.19 -1.64
N PHE A 136 -0.04 15.07 -1.40
CA PHE A 136 -0.06 13.86 -2.24
C PHE A 136 -0.11 14.21 -3.73
N LYS A 137 0.90 14.97 -4.20
CA LYS A 137 0.98 15.45 -5.59
C LYS A 137 1.70 14.44 -6.47
N LEU A 138 1.21 14.23 -7.68
CA LEU A 138 1.98 13.56 -8.72
C LEU A 138 3.17 14.45 -9.10
N ILE A 139 4.38 13.97 -8.84
CA ILE A 139 5.65 14.68 -9.12
C ILE A 139 6.07 14.42 -10.56
N THR A 140 6.08 13.16 -10.95
CA THR A 140 6.51 12.72 -12.29
C THR A 140 5.96 11.33 -12.59
N SER A 141 6.04 10.93 -13.85
CA SER A 141 5.81 9.55 -14.28
C SER A 141 6.74 9.18 -15.42
N PHE A 142 7.04 7.89 -15.58
CA PHE A 142 7.80 7.34 -16.70
C PHE A 142 7.30 5.93 -17.02
N GLU A 143 7.70 5.39 -18.16
CA GLU A 143 7.24 4.09 -18.64
C GLU A 143 8.42 3.16 -18.88
N THR A 144 8.26 1.88 -18.55
CA THR A 144 9.22 0.82 -18.90
C THR A 144 9.00 0.29 -20.32
N GLY A 145 7.82 0.50 -20.87
CA GLY A 145 7.38 -0.08 -22.15
C GLY A 145 6.96 -1.55 -22.05
N GLU A 146 6.97 -2.11 -20.87
CA GLU A 146 6.62 -3.51 -20.59
C GLU A 146 5.66 -3.61 -19.41
N LYS A 147 4.73 -4.57 -19.42
CA LYS A 147 3.81 -4.81 -18.31
C LYS A 147 4.55 -5.25 -17.06
N THR A 148 4.05 -4.86 -15.91
CA THR A 148 4.52 -5.34 -14.61
C THR A 148 3.40 -5.46 -13.60
N PHE A 149 3.47 -6.50 -12.77
CA PHE A 149 2.63 -6.70 -11.59
C PHE A 149 3.49 -6.69 -10.32
N ALA A 150 4.80 -6.53 -10.47
CA ALA A 150 5.75 -6.60 -9.37
C ALA A 150 5.89 -5.26 -8.67
N THR A 151 5.95 -5.32 -7.34
CA THR A 151 6.33 -4.19 -6.50
C THR A 151 7.83 -3.92 -6.68
N PRO A 152 8.26 -2.66 -6.92
CA PRO A 152 9.67 -2.33 -7.03
C PRO A 152 10.41 -2.49 -5.71
N ALA A 153 11.67 -2.88 -5.76
CA ALA A 153 12.57 -2.89 -4.61
C ALA A 153 13.55 -1.72 -4.68
N PHE A 154 13.93 -1.18 -3.52
CA PHE A 154 14.90 -0.09 -3.41
C PHE A 154 16.05 -0.48 -2.48
N THR A 155 17.27 -0.23 -2.92
CA THR A 155 18.49 -0.45 -2.13
C THR A 155 19.63 0.43 -2.65
N ASP A 156 20.43 0.99 -1.76
CA ASP A 156 21.69 1.70 -2.04
C ASP A 156 21.63 2.68 -3.23
N GLY A 157 20.57 3.50 -3.29
CA GLY A 157 20.37 4.47 -4.37
C GLY A 157 19.96 3.84 -5.70
N MET A 158 19.52 2.61 -5.70
CA MET A 158 19.00 1.89 -6.86
C MET A 158 17.54 1.53 -6.66
N MET A 159 16.80 1.52 -7.77
CA MET A 159 15.48 0.88 -7.87
C MET A 159 15.62 -0.34 -8.77
N VAL A 160 15.06 -1.46 -8.35
CA VAL A 160 14.97 -2.69 -9.13
C VAL A 160 13.51 -3.00 -9.38
N VAL A 161 13.12 -3.17 -10.63
CA VAL A 161 11.76 -3.55 -11.00
C VAL A 161 11.77 -4.68 -12.02
N ARG A 162 10.97 -5.71 -11.75
CA ARG A 162 10.75 -6.83 -12.68
C ARG A 162 9.52 -6.54 -13.54
N THR A 163 9.67 -6.67 -14.84
CA THR A 163 8.57 -6.67 -15.80
C THR A 163 8.31 -8.09 -16.34
N ASP A 164 7.39 -8.23 -17.28
CA ASP A 164 7.10 -9.51 -17.94
C ASP A 164 8.29 -10.05 -18.77
N LYS A 165 9.20 -9.19 -19.23
CA LYS A 165 10.34 -9.58 -20.08
C LYS A 165 11.71 -9.27 -19.50
N SER A 166 11.81 -8.30 -18.58
CA SER A 166 13.09 -7.71 -18.16
C SER A 166 13.19 -7.52 -16.65
N LEU A 167 14.42 -7.39 -16.17
CA LEU A 167 14.76 -6.87 -14.86
C LEU A 167 15.50 -5.53 -15.04
N TYR A 168 14.83 -4.44 -14.69
CA TYR A 168 15.41 -3.10 -14.76
C TYR A 168 16.10 -2.75 -13.45
N VAL A 169 17.33 -2.20 -13.57
CA VAL A 169 18.06 -1.58 -12.46
C VAL A 169 18.29 -0.13 -12.80
N VAL A 170 17.64 0.78 -12.07
CA VAL A 170 17.74 2.21 -12.25
C VAL A 170 18.56 2.80 -11.13
N LYS A 171 19.62 3.54 -11.47
CA LYS A 171 20.49 4.23 -10.52
C LYS A 171 20.33 5.73 -10.64
N LYS A 172 20.47 6.44 -9.52
CA LYS A 172 20.64 7.89 -9.53
C LYS A 172 21.94 8.21 -10.29
N LYS A 173 21.89 9.14 -11.24
CA LYS A 173 23.13 9.69 -11.83
C LYS A 173 23.90 10.42 -10.72
N SER A 174 25.15 10.04 -10.55
CA SER A 174 26.12 10.78 -9.72
C SER A 174 26.39 12.16 -10.32
#